data_ac2ffecc3799a73f986c90780a8163c4
#
_entry.id   ac2ffecc3799a73f986c90780a8163c4
#
_cell.length_a   1.000
_cell.length_b   1.000
_cell.length_c   1.000
_cell.angle_alpha   90.00
_cell.angle_beta   90.00
_cell.angle_gamma   90.00
#
_symmetry.space_group_name_H-M   'P 1'
#
loop_
_entity.id
_entity.type
_entity.pdbx_description
1 polymer ?
#
loop_
_entity_poly.entity_id
_entity_poly.type
_entity_poly.pdbx_seq_one_letter_code
_entity_poly.pdbx_strand_id
1 'polypeptide(L)'
;MSINKRIAKNTIFLYFRMFLLMFLGLYTSRIALKILGAEDFGIYNVVGGVVVLFLFLNNALTAAVQRYLNFYLGKDDIESVKKVFSQSFYVFLGLCLVIAVFSETIGLLIVEKYLIIPNERITVARIIYQLSIASTIFLTLRIPFNAVIIAYENMSFYAYTSLVEGILKLVTTIILVYIQIDKLLLLAAFNTILSAFWVIVFLIYCKSKFSVINFKRYTDKALLRGIIEFSGWNIIGSAVLILSNQGVNVIINRFFGVAVNAAMGVANQVNTAIYAFLTNFQIAFNPQIVKSYAQKDYEYLNNLVINTSKYSFFLLYFIILPFSINVDFVLQVWLVEVPRFSNAFILHLCFFTLIDSLSGPLWMLAEAEGNIKKYQIVSSVMGLTVLPLTYISFKLGLPVYMGLLFRNILTFIFMLWRLTYLRERTAFPIEQYVKKVFFKLAIIVPISLLSVYVIHRLIPDTVLAFFISCTASCIILVVLYYFIGISSAERKLVYAFIREKMKR
;
A
#
# COMPACT_ATOMS: atom_id res chain seq x y z
N MET A 1 14.31 31.56 -1.26
CA MET A 1 14.06 30.43 -2.17
C MET A 1 12.62 30.52 -2.62
N SER A 2 12.31 30.52 -3.94
CA SER A 2 10.92 30.56 -4.39
C SER A 2 10.15 29.31 -3.92
N ILE A 3 8.87 29.46 -3.63
CA ILE A 3 7.98 28.37 -3.15
C ILE A 3 8.12 27.13 -4.05
N ASN A 4 8.19 27.31 -5.35
CA ASN A 4 8.36 26.23 -6.34
C ASN A 4 9.70 25.47 -6.18
N LYS A 5 10.81 26.16 -5.88
CA LYS A 5 12.11 25.48 -5.62
C LYS A 5 12.10 24.66 -4.32
N ARG A 6 11.39 25.13 -3.29
CA ARG A 6 11.23 24.41 -2.03
C ARG A 6 10.37 23.15 -2.21
N ILE A 7 9.26 23.28 -2.95
CA ILE A 7 8.38 22.14 -3.27
C ILE A 7 9.16 21.10 -4.10
N ALA A 8 9.84 21.52 -5.17
CA ALA A 8 10.61 20.60 -6.01
C ALA A 8 11.71 19.86 -5.22
N LYS A 9 12.45 20.57 -4.36
CA LYS A 9 13.49 19.95 -3.50
C LYS A 9 12.88 18.94 -2.54
N ASN A 10 11.77 19.26 -1.89
CA ASN A 10 11.09 18.35 -0.97
C ASN A 10 10.55 17.10 -1.71
N THR A 11 10.01 17.29 -2.90
CA THR A 11 9.50 16.18 -3.72
C THR A 11 10.64 15.23 -4.13
N ILE A 12 11.75 15.74 -4.62
CA ILE A 12 12.93 14.91 -4.98
C ILE A 12 13.44 14.15 -3.76
N PHE A 13 13.52 14.80 -2.60
CA PHE A 13 13.97 14.16 -1.36
C PHE A 13 13.03 13.04 -0.91
N LEU A 14 11.72 13.24 -1.02
CA LEU A 14 10.71 12.22 -0.71
C LEU A 14 10.79 11.00 -1.66
N TYR A 15 11.00 11.22 -2.96
CA TYR A 15 11.21 10.12 -3.91
C TYR A 15 12.51 9.36 -3.64
N PHE A 16 13.62 10.08 -3.38
CA PHE A 16 14.89 9.44 -3.02
C PHE A 16 14.73 8.58 -1.77
N ARG A 17 14.08 9.10 -0.72
CA ARG A 17 13.75 8.34 0.48
C ARG A 17 12.94 7.10 0.16
N MET A 18 11.90 7.23 -0.69
CA MET A 18 11.03 6.12 -1.09
C MET A 18 11.85 5.01 -1.77
N PHE A 19 12.71 5.35 -2.72
CA PHE A 19 13.61 4.39 -3.38
C PHE A 19 14.52 3.70 -2.38
N LEU A 20 15.14 4.47 -1.48
CA LEU A 20 16.05 3.90 -0.49
C LEU A 20 15.32 2.93 0.46
N LEU A 21 14.15 3.30 0.96
CA LEU A 21 13.33 2.41 1.81
C LEU A 21 12.87 1.15 1.06
N MET A 22 12.54 1.28 -0.23
CA MET A 22 12.20 0.14 -1.08
C MET A 22 13.37 -0.83 -1.19
N PHE A 23 14.58 -0.34 -1.50
CA PHE A 23 15.78 -1.19 -1.57
C PHE A 23 16.12 -1.82 -0.23
N LEU A 24 16.06 -1.06 0.87
CA LEU A 24 16.26 -1.59 2.22
C LEU A 24 15.25 -2.70 2.53
N GLY A 25 13.96 -2.50 2.21
CA GLY A 25 12.90 -3.49 2.42
C GLY A 25 13.12 -4.78 1.61
N LEU A 26 13.40 -4.64 0.32
CA LEU A 26 13.66 -5.80 -0.57
C LEU A 26 14.92 -6.57 -0.12
N TYR A 27 15.97 -5.86 0.26
CA TYR A 27 17.21 -6.50 0.72
C TYR A 27 17.03 -7.18 2.09
N THR A 28 16.30 -6.55 3.01
CA THR A 28 15.93 -7.14 4.31
C THR A 28 15.13 -8.44 4.12
N SER A 29 14.14 -8.43 3.23
CA SER A 29 13.33 -9.63 2.93
C SER A 29 14.17 -10.75 2.32
N ARG A 30 15.12 -10.44 1.42
CA ARG A 30 16.07 -11.43 0.87
C ARG A 30 16.86 -12.11 1.97
N ILE A 31 17.44 -11.31 2.89
CA ILE A 31 18.24 -11.84 3.99
C ILE A 31 17.37 -12.66 4.93
N ALA A 32 16.19 -12.15 5.30
CA ALA A 32 15.25 -12.86 6.16
C ALA A 32 14.85 -14.23 5.56
N LEU A 33 14.49 -14.26 4.27
CA LEU A 33 14.13 -15.51 3.59
C LEU A 33 15.32 -16.49 3.52
N LYS A 34 16.53 -15.99 3.25
CA LYS A 34 17.76 -16.80 3.23
C LYS A 34 18.05 -17.44 4.59
N ILE A 35 17.85 -16.68 5.68
CA ILE A 35 18.18 -17.12 7.04
C ILE A 35 17.13 -18.06 7.62
N LEU A 36 15.85 -17.77 7.37
CA LEU A 36 14.71 -18.50 7.91
C LEU A 36 14.29 -19.70 7.06
N GLY A 37 14.58 -19.64 5.75
CA GLY A 37 13.95 -20.56 4.79
C GLY A 37 12.49 -20.21 4.51
N ALA A 38 11.89 -20.91 3.55
CA ALA A 38 10.52 -20.62 3.09
C ALA A 38 9.46 -20.92 4.16
N GLU A 39 9.69 -21.94 4.97
CA GLU A 39 8.73 -22.39 5.99
C GLU A 39 8.60 -21.38 7.13
N ASP A 40 9.70 -21.05 7.80
CA ASP A 40 9.72 -20.08 8.91
C ASP A 40 9.37 -18.65 8.43
N PHE A 41 9.80 -18.26 7.23
CA PHE A 41 9.40 -16.99 6.64
C PHE A 41 7.88 -16.95 6.35
N GLY A 42 7.30 -18.09 5.94
CA GLY A 42 5.86 -18.24 5.76
C GLY A 42 5.09 -18.15 7.07
N ILE A 43 5.57 -18.81 8.13
CA ILE A 43 5.00 -18.71 9.49
C ILE A 43 5.00 -17.25 9.95
N TYR A 44 6.13 -16.55 9.81
CA TYR A 44 6.24 -15.15 10.19
C TYR A 44 5.20 -14.27 9.49
N ASN A 45 5.02 -14.46 8.18
CA ASN A 45 4.08 -13.67 7.38
C ASN A 45 2.62 -13.96 7.73
N VAL A 46 2.23 -15.23 7.89
CA VAL A 46 0.83 -15.58 8.15
C VAL A 46 0.43 -15.28 9.59
N VAL A 47 1.28 -15.58 10.56
CA VAL A 47 1.04 -15.31 11.99
C VAL A 47 1.01 -13.80 12.26
N GLY A 48 1.98 -13.05 11.73
CA GLY A 48 1.97 -11.59 11.78
C GLY A 48 0.77 -10.99 11.06
N GLY A 49 0.36 -11.58 9.93
CA GLY A 49 -0.81 -11.18 9.15
C GLY A 49 -2.12 -11.26 9.94
N VAL A 50 -2.29 -12.22 10.85
CA VAL A 50 -3.47 -12.30 11.72
C VAL A 50 -3.59 -11.06 12.62
N VAL A 51 -2.47 -10.57 13.17
CA VAL A 51 -2.48 -9.34 14.00
C VAL A 51 -2.77 -8.10 13.15
N VAL A 52 -2.25 -8.06 11.92
CA VAL A 52 -2.51 -6.96 10.96
C VAL A 52 -4.01 -6.84 10.62
N LEU A 53 -4.79 -7.92 10.76
CA LEU A 53 -6.25 -7.85 10.60
C LEU A 53 -6.90 -6.76 11.46
N PHE A 54 -6.33 -6.44 12.61
CA PHE A 54 -6.90 -5.48 13.55
C PHE A 54 -6.41 -4.03 13.34
N LEU A 55 -5.48 -3.79 12.38
CA LEU A 55 -4.94 -2.45 12.10
C LEU A 55 -5.89 -1.54 11.31
N PHE A 56 -7.02 -2.03 10.79
CA PHE A 56 -7.97 -1.20 10.05
C PHE A 56 -8.48 0.00 10.86
N LEU A 57 -8.55 -0.15 12.19
CA LEU A 57 -8.96 0.91 13.09
C LEU A 57 -7.96 2.07 13.12
N ASN A 58 -6.66 1.78 12.97
CA ASN A 58 -5.60 2.79 13.04
C ASN A 58 -5.70 3.82 11.90
N ASN A 59 -5.93 3.37 10.67
CA ASN A 59 -5.94 4.27 9.50
C ASN A 59 -7.08 5.29 9.57
N ALA A 60 -8.26 4.84 9.94
CA ALA A 60 -9.43 5.70 10.02
C ALA A 60 -9.31 6.77 11.13
N LEU A 61 -8.82 6.34 12.32
CA LEU A 61 -8.61 7.26 13.45
C LEU A 61 -7.46 8.24 13.18
N THR A 62 -6.39 7.81 12.52
CA THR A 62 -5.26 8.68 12.16
C THR A 62 -5.71 9.85 11.30
N ALA A 63 -6.52 9.60 10.26
CA ALA A 63 -7.04 10.64 9.37
C ALA A 63 -7.90 11.66 10.14
N ALA A 64 -8.75 11.19 11.06
CA ALA A 64 -9.56 12.06 11.90
C ALA A 64 -8.69 12.96 12.79
N VAL A 65 -7.72 12.37 13.49
CA VAL A 65 -6.83 13.13 14.39
C VAL A 65 -6.04 14.18 13.63
N GLN A 66 -5.45 13.85 12.49
CA GLN A 66 -4.73 14.81 11.65
C GLN A 66 -5.63 15.96 11.19
N ARG A 67 -6.87 15.66 10.79
CA ARG A 67 -7.83 16.71 10.39
C ARG A 67 -8.09 17.70 11.53
N TYR A 68 -8.39 17.21 12.74
CA TYR A 68 -8.67 18.08 13.88
C TYR A 68 -7.44 18.86 14.33
N LEU A 69 -6.25 18.25 14.34
CA LEU A 69 -4.99 18.96 14.65
C LEU A 69 -4.76 20.11 13.64
N ASN A 70 -4.85 19.81 12.34
CA ASN A 70 -4.65 20.82 11.29
C ASN A 70 -5.69 21.96 11.37
N PHE A 71 -6.96 21.62 11.69
CA PHE A 71 -8.03 22.58 11.81
C PHE A 71 -7.79 23.60 12.95
N TYR A 72 -7.41 23.12 14.14
CA TYR A 72 -7.16 23.99 15.28
C TYR A 72 -5.81 24.71 15.19
N LEU A 73 -4.79 24.11 14.56
CA LEU A 73 -3.54 24.79 14.22
C LEU A 73 -3.79 25.93 13.23
N GLY A 74 -4.63 25.73 12.22
CA GLY A 74 -5.01 26.80 11.28
C GLY A 74 -5.81 27.94 11.89
N LYS A 75 -6.37 27.74 13.11
CA LYS A 75 -7.05 28.77 13.91
C LYS A 75 -6.17 29.38 15.00
N ASP A 76 -4.90 28.98 15.09
CA ASP A 76 -3.98 29.34 16.18
C ASP A 76 -4.50 29.00 17.59
N ASP A 77 -5.46 28.07 17.70
CA ASP A 77 -6.05 27.62 18.97
C ASP A 77 -5.23 26.47 19.58
N ILE A 78 -4.12 26.85 20.23
CA ILE A 78 -3.18 25.91 20.85
C ILE A 78 -3.82 25.10 21.97
N GLU A 79 -4.79 25.65 22.72
CA GLU A 79 -5.48 24.92 23.78
C GLU A 79 -6.36 23.79 23.23
N SER A 80 -7.06 24.03 22.13
CA SER A 80 -7.81 22.98 21.44
C SER A 80 -6.87 21.94 20.81
N VAL A 81 -5.69 22.33 20.29
CA VAL A 81 -4.67 21.36 19.83
C VAL A 81 -4.21 20.43 20.96
N LYS A 82 -3.96 20.96 22.16
CA LYS A 82 -3.62 20.14 23.36
C LYS A 82 -4.76 19.17 23.70
N LYS A 83 -6.02 19.63 23.66
CA LYS A 83 -7.19 18.77 23.89
C LYS A 83 -7.29 17.66 22.85
N VAL A 84 -7.13 17.97 21.55
CA VAL A 84 -7.14 16.98 20.47
C VAL A 84 -6.04 15.95 20.68
N PHE A 85 -4.81 16.36 20.94
CA PHE A 85 -3.71 15.43 21.19
C PHE A 85 -4.01 14.51 22.37
N SER A 86 -4.37 15.08 23.52
CA SER A 86 -4.63 14.31 24.73
C SER A 86 -5.77 13.31 24.55
N GLN A 87 -6.92 13.75 24.03
CA GLN A 87 -8.06 12.85 23.77
C GLN A 87 -7.71 11.76 22.76
N SER A 88 -6.99 12.12 21.68
CA SER A 88 -6.53 11.14 20.70
C SER A 88 -5.60 10.10 21.34
N PHE A 89 -4.67 10.49 22.20
CA PHE A 89 -3.79 9.57 22.90
C PHE A 89 -4.58 8.54 23.72
N TYR A 90 -5.60 8.98 24.48
CA TYR A 90 -6.44 8.06 25.26
C TYR A 90 -7.35 7.18 24.37
N VAL A 91 -7.81 7.69 23.22
CA VAL A 91 -8.55 6.88 22.23
C VAL A 91 -7.64 5.78 21.68
N PHE A 92 -6.39 6.10 21.30
CA PHE A 92 -5.44 5.09 20.81
C PHE A 92 -5.00 4.11 21.92
N LEU A 93 -4.91 4.56 23.17
CA LEU A 93 -4.66 3.66 24.31
C LEU A 93 -5.83 2.67 24.48
N GLY A 94 -7.08 3.16 24.42
CA GLY A 94 -8.27 2.30 24.41
C GLY A 94 -8.29 1.34 23.21
N LEU A 95 -7.86 1.81 22.03
CA LEU A 95 -7.74 0.99 20.85
C LEU A 95 -6.69 -0.13 21.01
N CYS A 96 -5.57 0.13 21.69
CA CYS A 96 -4.60 -0.91 22.03
C CYS A 96 -5.22 -2.03 22.87
N LEU A 97 -6.09 -1.70 23.83
CA LEU A 97 -6.83 -2.70 24.59
C LEU A 97 -7.79 -3.50 23.73
N VAL A 98 -8.51 -2.84 22.82
CA VAL A 98 -9.41 -3.51 21.87
C VAL A 98 -8.60 -4.46 20.96
N ILE A 99 -7.48 -4.01 20.39
CA ILE A 99 -6.60 -4.85 19.57
C ILE A 99 -6.10 -6.05 20.39
N ALA A 100 -5.63 -5.84 21.62
CA ALA A 100 -5.16 -6.93 22.48
C ALA A 100 -6.28 -7.96 22.74
N VAL A 101 -7.48 -7.53 23.13
CA VAL A 101 -8.61 -8.43 23.40
C VAL A 101 -9.02 -9.22 22.15
N PHE A 102 -9.16 -8.56 20.99
CA PHE A 102 -9.51 -9.26 19.74
C PHE A 102 -8.41 -10.20 19.28
N SER A 103 -7.15 -9.82 19.46
CA SER A 103 -6.03 -10.70 19.12
C SER A 103 -6.02 -11.93 20.03
N GLU A 104 -6.15 -11.78 21.34
CA GLU A 104 -6.13 -12.91 22.29
C GLU A 104 -7.37 -13.81 22.20
N THR A 105 -8.47 -13.34 21.63
CA THR A 105 -9.69 -14.13 21.44
C THR A 105 -9.78 -14.68 20.03
N ILE A 106 -10.22 -13.86 19.07
CA ILE A 106 -10.45 -14.27 17.68
C ILE A 106 -9.13 -14.62 16.97
N GLY A 107 -8.10 -13.79 17.16
CA GLY A 107 -6.83 -13.98 16.47
C GLY A 107 -6.10 -15.24 16.94
N LEU A 108 -6.04 -15.51 18.26
CA LEU A 108 -5.44 -16.71 18.79
C LEU A 108 -6.18 -17.97 18.31
N LEU A 109 -7.52 -17.91 18.25
CA LEU A 109 -8.34 -19.00 17.70
C LEU A 109 -8.01 -19.27 16.22
N ILE A 110 -7.74 -18.22 15.42
CA ILE A 110 -7.29 -18.38 14.03
C ILE A 110 -5.95 -19.08 13.99
N VAL A 111 -4.97 -18.63 14.77
CA VAL A 111 -3.62 -19.21 14.80
C VAL A 111 -3.63 -20.68 15.21
N GLU A 112 -4.42 -21.03 16.24
CA GLU A 112 -4.42 -22.39 16.79
C GLU A 112 -5.27 -23.41 16.03
N LYS A 113 -6.41 -22.98 15.48
CA LYS A 113 -7.38 -23.90 14.87
C LYS A 113 -7.43 -23.85 13.35
N TYR A 114 -7.09 -22.71 12.75
CA TYR A 114 -7.29 -22.51 11.32
C TYR A 114 -5.98 -22.48 10.53
N LEU A 115 -4.84 -22.10 11.15
CA LEU A 115 -3.56 -22.14 10.47
C LEU A 115 -2.96 -23.56 10.53
N ILE A 116 -2.38 -23.99 9.41
CA ILE A 116 -1.57 -25.19 9.34
C ILE A 116 -0.12 -24.79 9.58
N ILE A 117 0.36 -25.11 10.77
CA ILE A 117 1.74 -24.86 11.22
C ILE A 117 2.33 -26.22 11.63
N PRO A 118 3.58 -26.55 11.26
CA PRO A 118 4.25 -27.77 11.69
C PRO A 118 4.26 -27.89 13.22
N ASN A 119 4.03 -29.11 13.73
CA ASN A 119 3.92 -29.37 15.18
C ASN A 119 5.15 -28.88 15.95
N GLU A 120 6.34 -29.03 15.39
CA GLU A 120 7.61 -28.60 15.98
C GLU A 120 7.71 -27.07 16.11
N ARG A 121 6.97 -26.33 15.29
CA ARG A 121 6.97 -24.85 15.26
C ARG A 121 5.79 -24.19 15.97
N ILE A 122 4.80 -24.93 16.47
CA ILE A 122 3.59 -24.38 17.11
C ILE A 122 3.94 -23.48 18.30
N THR A 123 4.86 -23.90 19.18
CA THR A 123 5.28 -23.12 20.34
C THR A 123 5.95 -21.82 19.92
N VAL A 124 6.84 -21.88 18.94
CA VAL A 124 7.52 -20.70 18.39
C VAL A 124 6.50 -19.76 17.75
N ALA A 125 5.56 -20.28 16.97
CA ALA A 125 4.50 -19.50 16.34
C ALA A 125 3.62 -18.76 17.36
N ARG A 126 3.28 -19.38 18.49
CA ARG A 126 2.56 -18.71 19.59
C ARG A 126 3.35 -17.55 20.18
N ILE A 127 4.65 -17.74 20.44
CA ILE A 127 5.50 -16.66 20.98
C ILE A 127 5.61 -15.51 19.96
N ILE A 128 5.81 -15.83 18.68
CA ILE A 128 5.83 -14.81 17.61
C ILE A 128 4.51 -14.07 17.52
N TYR A 129 3.40 -14.76 17.69
CA TYR A 129 2.08 -14.15 17.71
C TYR A 129 1.98 -13.12 18.84
N GLN A 130 2.40 -13.45 20.06
CA GLN A 130 2.43 -12.53 21.20
C GLN A 130 3.36 -11.33 20.95
N LEU A 131 4.54 -11.57 20.39
CA LEU A 131 5.48 -10.51 19.99
C LEU A 131 4.89 -9.61 18.90
N SER A 132 4.13 -10.17 17.96
CA SER A 132 3.43 -9.41 16.93
C SER A 132 2.32 -8.52 17.49
N ILE A 133 1.57 -9.00 18.50
CA ILE A 133 0.60 -8.18 19.24
C ILE A 133 1.29 -7.02 19.93
N ALA A 134 2.36 -7.29 20.68
CA ALA A 134 3.13 -6.25 21.35
C ALA A 134 3.69 -5.20 20.38
N SER A 135 4.28 -5.65 19.26
CA SER A 135 4.76 -4.76 18.20
C SER A 135 3.64 -3.88 17.63
N THR A 136 2.45 -4.45 17.40
CA THR A 136 1.28 -3.73 16.88
C THR A 136 0.76 -2.69 17.88
N ILE A 137 0.77 -3.01 19.17
CA ILE A 137 0.43 -2.07 20.24
C ILE A 137 1.40 -0.88 20.23
N PHE A 138 2.72 -1.13 20.16
CA PHE A 138 3.72 -0.06 20.07
C PHE A 138 3.53 0.80 18.82
N LEU A 139 3.29 0.20 17.65
CA LEU A 139 3.01 0.92 16.42
C LEU A 139 1.76 1.81 16.57
N THR A 140 0.71 1.31 17.21
CA THR A 140 -0.53 2.05 17.47
C THR A 140 -0.30 3.23 18.41
N LEU A 141 0.45 3.04 19.50
CA LEU A 141 0.80 4.11 20.44
C LEU A 141 1.67 5.22 19.83
N ARG A 142 2.41 4.93 18.76
CA ARG A 142 3.21 5.93 18.02
C ARG A 142 2.36 6.89 17.18
N ILE A 143 1.14 6.49 16.79
CA ILE A 143 0.30 7.24 15.83
C ILE A 143 -0.02 8.67 16.28
N PRO A 144 -0.47 8.96 17.53
CA PRO A 144 -0.75 10.32 17.96
C PRO A 144 0.44 11.26 17.84
N PHE A 145 1.65 10.79 18.16
CA PHE A 145 2.89 11.56 18.04
C PHE A 145 3.22 11.83 16.57
N ASN A 146 3.08 10.82 15.73
CA ASN A 146 3.30 10.96 14.28
C ASN A 146 2.31 11.96 13.66
N ALA A 147 1.06 11.95 14.08
CA ALA A 147 0.05 12.91 13.64
C ALA A 147 0.43 14.37 13.98
N VAL A 148 0.99 14.61 15.17
CA VAL A 148 1.50 15.95 15.57
C VAL A 148 2.69 16.36 14.69
N ILE A 149 3.66 15.48 14.45
CA ILE A 149 4.84 15.77 13.61
C ILE A 149 4.41 16.20 12.21
N ILE A 150 3.43 15.50 11.63
CA ILE A 150 2.89 15.80 10.30
C ILE A 150 2.10 17.12 10.32
N ALA A 151 1.26 17.34 11.35
CA ALA A 151 0.46 18.54 11.47
C ALA A 151 1.32 19.81 11.61
N TYR A 152 2.47 19.71 12.28
CA TYR A 152 3.47 20.79 12.37
C TYR A 152 4.44 20.83 11.18
N GLU A 153 4.17 20.08 10.11
CA GLU A 153 4.98 20.00 8.87
C GLU A 153 6.46 19.64 9.11
N ASN A 154 6.77 18.95 10.20
CA ASN A 154 8.15 18.55 10.51
C ASN A 154 8.57 17.29 9.73
N MET A 155 8.50 17.39 8.39
CA MET A 155 8.73 16.29 7.46
C MET A 155 10.18 15.79 7.48
N SER A 156 11.14 16.63 7.91
CA SER A 156 12.55 16.22 8.02
C SER A 156 12.73 15.14 9.07
N PHE A 157 12.16 15.32 10.28
CA PHE A 157 12.23 14.31 11.33
C PHE A 157 11.57 13.00 10.89
N TYR A 158 10.37 13.09 10.30
CA TYR A 158 9.67 11.93 9.77
C TYR A 158 10.49 11.17 8.72
N ALA A 159 11.17 11.89 7.83
CA ALA A 159 11.99 11.28 6.78
C ALA A 159 13.24 10.60 7.37
N TYR A 160 13.99 11.28 8.24
CA TYR A 160 15.18 10.69 8.86
C TYR A 160 14.86 9.49 9.73
N THR A 161 13.83 9.57 10.57
CA THR A 161 13.43 8.44 11.44
C THR A 161 13.01 7.22 10.63
N SER A 162 12.29 7.40 9.52
CA SER A 162 11.89 6.28 8.65
C SER A 162 13.10 5.60 7.98
N LEU A 163 14.12 6.37 7.58
CA LEU A 163 15.36 5.81 7.01
C LEU A 163 16.16 5.05 8.06
N VAL A 164 16.33 5.64 9.25
CA VAL A 164 17.05 4.97 10.37
C VAL A 164 16.30 3.70 10.80
N GLU A 165 14.95 3.72 10.83
CA GLU A 165 14.14 2.52 11.10
C GLU A 165 14.41 1.42 10.07
N GLY A 166 14.44 1.76 8.77
CA GLY A 166 14.74 0.82 7.70
C GLY A 166 16.16 0.22 7.82
N ILE A 167 17.15 1.05 8.13
CA ILE A 167 18.54 0.61 8.33
C ILE A 167 18.63 -0.29 9.57
N LEU A 168 18.01 0.08 10.69
CA LEU A 168 18.02 -0.74 11.90
C LEU A 168 17.34 -2.09 11.68
N LYS A 169 16.24 -2.16 10.94
CA LYS A 169 15.60 -3.43 10.55
C LYS A 169 16.55 -4.31 9.72
N LEU A 170 17.27 -3.72 8.78
CA LEU A 170 18.28 -4.45 8.01
C LEU A 170 19.40 -4.96 8.90
N VAL A 171 19.97 -4.11 9.75
CA VAL A 171 21.06 -4.47 10.66
C VAL A 171 20.65 -5.60 11.61
N THR A 172 19.48 -5.49 12.24
CA THR A 172 18.95 -6.55 13.13
C THR A 172 18.73 -7.86 12.39
N THR A 173 18.28 -7.81 11.13
CA THR A 173 18.13 -9.01 10.30
C THR A 173 19.48 -9.63 9.94
N ILE A 174 20.52 -8.83 9.65
CA ILE A 174 21.89 -9.32 9.39
C ILE A 174 22.47 -9.99 10.64
N ILE A 175 22.28 -9.40 11.82
CA ILE A 175 22.75 -9.95 13.09
C ILE A 175 22.27 -11.39 13.33
N LEU A 176 21.07 -11.74 12.83
CA LEU A 176 20.54 -13.12 12.94
C LEU A 176 21.46 -14.17 12.30
N VAL A 177 22.31 -13.80 11.36
CA VAL A 177 23.27 -14.75 10.73
C VAL A 177 24.24 -15.29 11.75
N TYR A 178 24.66 -14.47 12.71
CA TYR A 178 25.71 -14.77 13.68
C TYR A 178 25.21 -15.39 14.99
N ILE A 179 23.90 -15.44 15.18
CA ILE A 179 23.28 -15.96 16.42
C ILE A 179 22.77 -17.39 16.16
N GLN A 180 23.03 -18.30 17.11
CA GLN A 180 22.65 -19.73 17.02
C GLN A 180 21.31 -20.08 17.71
N ILE A 181 20.58 -19.08 18.22
CA ILE A 181 19.26 -19.26 18.79
C ILE A 181 18.21 -19.30 17.66
N ASP A 182 16.99 -19.74 17.95
CA ASP A 182 15.90 -19.76 16.98
C ASP A 182 15.74 -18.41 16.28
N LYS A 183 16.07 -18.39 14.99
CA LYS A 183 16.19 -17.16 14.19
C LYS A 183 14.84 -16.49 13.95
N LEU A 184 13.78 -17.30 13.86
CA LEU A 184 12.42 -16.82 13.67
C LEU A 184 11.93 -16.07 14.92
N LEU A 185 12.20 -16.62 16.11
CA LEU A 185 11.90 -15.97 17.39
C LEU A 185 12.65 -14.66 17.55
N LEU A 186 13.96 -14.66 17.23
CA LEU A 186 14.79 -13.46 17.34
C LEU A 186 14.37 -12.36 16.37
N LEU A 187 13.97 -12.71 15.15
CA LEU A 187 13.44 -11.72 14.19
C LEU A 187 12.21 -11.01 14.74
N ALA A 188 11.26 -11.77 15.30
CA ALA A 188 10.07 -11.20 15.91
C ALA A 188 10.41 -10.34 17.15
N ALA A 189 11.32 -10.81 18.00
CA ALA A 189 11.77 -10.07 19.17
C ALA A 189 12.45 -8.74 18.79
N PHE A 190 13.36 -8.73 17.82
CA PHE A 190 14.00 -7.51 17.34
C PHE A 190 13.01 -6.52 16.75
N ASN A 191 12.05 -6.98 15.95
CA ASN A 191 11.01 -6.10 15.42
C ASN A 191 10.15 -5.48 16.54
N THR A 192 9.85 -6.24 17.58
CA THR A 192 9.09 -5.75 18.73
C THR A 192 9.91 -4.72 19.54
N ILE A 193 11.18 -5.00 19.82
CA ILE A 193 12.10 -4.07 20.50
C ILE A 193 12.26 -2.78 19.70
N LEU A 194 12.43 -2.86 18.39
CA LEU A 194 12.50 -1.69 17.53
C LEU A 194 11.22 -0.88 17.55
N SER A 195 10.04 -1.53 17.56
CA SER A 195 8.76 -0.83 17.65
C SER A 195 8.62 -0.08 18.98
N ALA A 196 9.01 -0.69 20.11
CA ALA A 196 9.04 -0.06 21.41
C ALA A 196 10.04 1.11 21.47
N PHE A 197 11.25 0.92 20.94
CA PHE A 197 12.28 1.96 20.83
C PHE A 197 11.74 3.20 20.10
N TRP A 198 11.07 3.02 18.98
CA TRP A 198 10.52 4.15 18.21
C TRP A 198 9.40 4.89 18.94
N VAL A 199 8.57 4.22 19.73
CA VAL A 199 7.58 4.93 20.59
C VAL A 199 8.29 5.87 21.53
N ILE A 200 9.37 5.42 22.18
CA ILE A 200 10.16 6.23 23.13
C ILE A 200 10.81 7.43 22.42
N VAL A 201 11.43 7.20 21.25
CA VAL A 201 12.04 8.27 20.46
C VAL A 201 11.02 9.33 20.05
N PHE A 202 9.85 8.91 19.55
CA PHE A 202 8.78 9.85 19.14
C PHE A 202 8.22 10.62 20.35
N LEU A 203 8.01 9.95 21.48
CA LEU A 203 7.56 10.58 22.73
C LEU A 203 8.55 11.64 23.21
N ILE A 204 9.85 11.30 23.32
CA ILE A 204 10.90 12.22 23.77
C ILE A 204 10.99 13.42 22.82
N TYR A 205 11.05 13.16 21.52
CA TYR A 205 11.14 14.22 20.52
C TYR A 205 9.93 15.16 20.57
N CYS A 206 8.71 14.60 20.56
CA CYS A 206 7.50 15.42 20.58
C CYS A 206 7.38 16.23 21.87
N LYS A 207 7.71 15.64 23.02
CA LYS A 207 7.68 16.33 24.32
C LYS A 207 8.68 17.47 24.39
N SER A 208 9.86 17.31 23.78
CA SER A 208 10.90 18.36 23.77
C SER A 208 10.60 19.48 22.76
N LYS A 209 9.94 19.18 21.63
CA LYS A 209 9.77 20.09 20.52
C LYS A 209 8.42 20.81 20.50
N PHE A 210 7.36 20.18 20.99
CA PHE A 210 5.98 20.67 20.88
C PHE A 210 5.34 20.84 22.27
N SER A 211 4.98 22.09 22.62
CA SER A 211 4.30 22.42 23.88
C SER A 211 2.88 21.86 23.99
N VAL A 212 2.36 21.32 22.87
CA VAL A 212 1.01 20.75 22.82
C VAL A 212 0.92 19.31 23.35
N ILE A 213 2.07 18.67 23.61
CA ILE A 213 2.12 17.32 24.21
C ILE A 213 1.72 17.40 25.67
N ASN A 214 0.49 17.09 25.95
CA ASN A 214 -0.08 17.11 27.28
C ASN A 214 -0.95 15.85 27.49
N PHE A 215 -0.68 15.13 28.57
CA PHE A 215 -1.41 13.91 28.94
C PHE A 215 -2.56 14.16 29.94
N LYS A 216 -2.90 15.44 30.18
CA LYS A 216 -4.03 15.80 31.03
C LYS A 216 -5.33 15.26 30.39
N ARG A 217 -6.11 14.50 31.13
CA ARG A 217 -7.37 13.94 30.65
C ARG A 217 -8.41 15.08 30.50
N TYR A 218 -8.80 15.34 29.26
CA TYR A 218 -9.89 16.22 28.92
C TYR A 218 -11.15 15.38 28.66
N THR A 219 -12.32 15.89 29.07
CA THR A 219 -13.64 15.22 28.91
C THR A 219 -14.53 15.95 27.90
N ASP A 220 -13.97 16.45 26.82
CA ASP A 220 -14.76 17.10 25.76
C ASP A 220 -15.47 16.03 24.92
N LYS A 221 -16.73 15.78 25.31
CA LYS A 221 -17.58 14.76 24.65
C LYS A 221 -17.89 15.13 23.20
N ALA A 222 -17.99 16.41 22.86
CA ALA A 222 -18.30 16.88 21.50
C ALA A 222 -17.13 16.58 20.56
N LEU A 223 -15.90 16.88 20.99
CA LEU A 223 -14.70 16.58 20.24
C LEU A 223 -14.51 15.07 20.05
N LEU A 224 -14.67 14.29 21.12
CA LEU A 224 -14.55 12.84 21.07
C LEU A 224 -15.57 12.23 20.11
N ARG A 225 -16.82 12.66 20.19
CA ARG A 225 -17.90 12.22 19.30
C ARG A 225 -17.59 12.58 17.85
N GLY A 226 -17.10 13.78 17.59
CA GLY A 226 -16.71 14.22 16.25
C GLY A 226 -15.58 13.35 15.65
N ILE A 227 -14.56 13.00 16.43
CA ILE A 227 -13.48 12.11 16.01
C ILE A 227 -14.04 10.71 15.65
N ILE A 228 -14.89 10.15 16.49
CA ILE A 228 -15.47 8.79 16.29
C ILE A 228 -16.44 8.78 15.09
N GLU A 229 -17.33 9.76 14.98
CA GLU A 229 -18.29 9.85 13.87
C GLU A 229 -17.60 10.02 12.51
N PHE A 230 -16.57 10.89 12.45
CA PHE A 230 -15.79 11.06 11.22
C PHE A 230 -15.05 9.77 10.82
N SER A 231 -14.57 9.01 11.80
CA SER A 231 -13.85 7.74 11.53
C SER A 231 -14.78 6.60 11.14
N GLY A 232 -16.05 6.62 11.52
CA GLY A 232 -16.95 5.46 11.47
C GLY A 232 -17.08 4.81 10.09
N TRP A 233 -17.34 5.60 9.04
CA TRP A 233 -17.45 5.08 7.68
C TRP A 233 -16.12 4.62 7.09
N ASN A 234 -15.03 5.31 7.44
CA ASN A 234 -13.69 4.93 7.00
C ASN A 234 -13.21 3.61 7.65
N ILE A 235 -13.68 3.31 8.86
CA ILE A 235 -13.40 2.04 9.55
C ILE A 235 -13.91 0.86 8.72
N ILE A 236 -15.15 0.93 8.22
CA ILE A 236 -15.76 -0.17 7.45
C ILE A 236 -14.94 -0.47 6.19
N GLY A 237 -14.57 0.55 5.41
CA GLY A 237 -13.78 0.35 4.21
C GLY A 237 -12.38 -0.17 4.47
N SER A 238 -11.71 0.36 5.48
CA SER A 238 -10.38 -0.11 5.89
C SER A 238 -10.42 -1.54 6.41
N ALA A 239 -11.47 -1.90 7.17
CA ALA A 239 -11.68 -3.26 7.65
C ALA A 239 -11.80 -4.26 6.49
N VAL A 240 -12.64 -3.96 5.51
CA VAL A 240 -12.85 -4.83 4.36
C VAL A 240 -11.57 -5.03 3.55
N LEU A 241 -10.81 -3.97 3.30
CA LEU A 241 -9.54 -4.07 2.58
C LEU A 241 -8.55 -5.00 3.30
N ILE A 242 -8.38 -4.83 4.60
CA ILE A 242 -7.45 -5.65 5.39
C ILE A 242 -7.97 -7.08 5.52
N LEU A 243 -9.27 -7.27 5.81
CA LEU A 243 -9.89 -8.58 5.90
C LEU A 243 -9.77 -9.35 4.58
N SER A 244 -10.03 -8.71 3.44
CA SER A 244 -9.89 -9.34 2.13
C SER A 244 -8.45 -9.80 1.89
N ASN A 245 -7.45 -8.94 2.16
CA ASN A 245 -6.06 -9.27 1.93
C ASN A 245 -5.55 -10.37 2.85
N GLN A 246 -5.74 -10.22 4.15
CA GLN A 246 -5.25 -11.18 5.14
C GLN A 246 -6.11 -12.44 5.20
N GLY A 247 -7.40 -12.33 4.95
CA GLY A 247 -8.29 -13.48 4.85
C GLY A 247 -7.89 -14.44 3.72
N VAL A 248 -7.55 -13.91 2.54
CA VAL A 248 -7.01 -14.73 1.44
C VAL A 248 -5.71 -15.42 1.89
N ASN A 249 -4.83 -14.73 2.62
CA ASN A 249 -3.58 -15.30 3.13
C ASN A 249 -3.83 -16.46 4.11
N VAL A 250 -4.81 -16.32 5.01
CA VAL A 250 -5.24 -17.39 5.94
C VAL A 250 -5.85 -18.58 5.19
N ILE A 251 -6.68 -18.32 4.17
CA ILE A 251 -7.28 -19.38 3.35
C ILE A 251 -6.20 -20.12 2.56
N ILE A 252 -5.21 -19.42 1.96
CA ILE A 252 -4.06 -20.03 1.30
C ILE A 252 -3.31 -20.94 2.27
N ASN A 253 -3.03 -20.49 3.49
CA ASN A 253 -2.39 -21.32 4.52
C ASN A 253 -3.19 -22.60 4.79
N ARG A 254 -4.50 -22.48 4.97
CA ARG A 254 -5.38 -23.61 5.32
C ARG A 254 -5.38 -24.72 4.28
N PHE A 255 -5.23 -24.40 3.01
CA PHE A 255 -5.28 -25.38 1.91
C PHE A 255 -3.89 -25.81 1.41
N PHE A 256 -2.89 -24.94 1.49
CA PHE A 256 -1.58 -25.13 0.86
C PHE A 256 -0.38 -25.04 1.82
N GLY A 257 -0.63 -24.69 3.09
CA GLY A 257 0.40 -24.63 4.13
C GLY A 257 1.29 -23.38 4.10
N VAL A 258 2.26 -23.34 5.04
CA VAL A 258 3.09 -22.15 5.31
C VAL A 258 4.10 -21.82 4.21
N ALA A 259 4.60 -22.82 3.49
CA ALA A 259 5.56 -22.59 2.42
C ALA A 259 4.98 -21.73 1.28
N VAL A 260 3.68 -21.87 1.00
CA VAL A 260 2.98 -21.04 0.00
C VAL A 260 2.72 -19.64 0.54
N ASN A 261 2.59 -19.46 1.85
CA ASN A 261 2.52 -18.14 2.45
C ASN A 261 3.84 -17.36 2.31
N ALA A 262 4.99 -18.05 2.25
CA ALA A 262 6.26 -17.39 1.94
C ALA A 262 6.22 -16.75 0.54
N ALA A 263 5.69 -17.46 -0.46
CA ALA A 263 5.50 -16.92 -1.80
C ALA A 263 4.59 -15.68 -1.80
N MET A 264 3.51 -15.70 -1.00
CA MET A 264 2.62 -14.55 -0.86
C MET A 264 3.31 -13.37 -0.15
N GLY A 265 4.17 -13.65 0.84
CA GLY A 265 5.01 -12.64 1.50
C GLY A 265 5.95 -11.93 0.51
N VAL A 266 6.65 -12.70 -0.32
CA VAL A 266 7.50 -12.18 -1.41
C VAL A 266 6.68 -11.33 -2.40
N ALA A 267 5.53 -11.83 -2.83
CA ALA A 267 4.66 -11.13 -3.77
C ALA A 267 4.11 -9.82 -3.19
N ASN A 268 3.73 -9.81 -1.92
CA ASN A 268 3.29 -8.60 -1.23
C ASN A 268 4.41 -7.57 -1.09
N GLN A 269 5.67 -8.00 -0.89
CA GLN A 269 6.82 -7.09 -0.83
C GLN A 269 7.03 -6.37 -2.16
N VAL A 270 6.99 -7.11 -3.28
CA VAL A 270 7.08 -6.53 -4.64
C VAL A 270 5.91 -5.58 -4.90
N ASN A 271 4.69 -6.02 -4.58
CA ASN A 271 3.49 -5.22 -4.80
C ASN A 271 3.53 -3.91 -4.01
N THR A 272 3.98 -3.94 -2.76
CA THR A 272 4.12 -2.73 -1.92
C THR A 272 5.09 -1.74 -2.56
N ALA A 273 6.21 -2.22 -3.10
CA ALA A 273 7.18 -1.38 -3.80
C ALA A 273 6.58 -0.72 -5.05
N ILE A 274 5.88 -1.49 -5.88
CA ILE A 274 5.21 -0.99 -7.10
C ILE A 274 4.07 -0.02 -6.75
N TYR A 275 3.26 -0.36 -5.75
CA TYR A 275 2.11 0.45 -5.34
C TYR A 275 2.52 1.81 -4.77
N ALA A 276 3.71 1.92 -4.18
CA ALA A 276 4.24 3.20 -3.70
C ALA A 276 4.42 4.23 -4.83
N PHE A 277 4.78 3.82 -6.05
CA PHE A 277 4.84 4.72 -7.22
C PHE A 277 3.46 5.26 -7.58
N LEU A 278 2.45 4.38 -7.58
CA LEU A 278 1.08 4.74 -7.88
C LEU A 278 0.53 5.79 -6.91
N THR A 279 0.63 5.49 -5.61
CA THR A 279 0.07 6.35 -4.56
C THR A 279 0.72 7.72 -4.55
N ASN A 280 2.04 7.81 -4.70
CA ASN A 280 2.74 9.10 -4.76
C ASN A 280 2.37 9.92 -5.99
N PHE A 281 2.13 9.27 -7.15
CA PHE A 281 1.66 9.94 -8.34
C PHE A 281 0.23 10.48 -8.16
N GLN A 282 -0.68 9.63 -7.69
CA GLN A 282 -2.10 9.97 -7.60
C GLN A 282 -2.41 11.01 -6.52
N ILE A 283 -1.72 10.97 -5.37
CA ILE A 283 -1.94 11.91 -4.26
C ILE A 283 -1.71 13.38 -4.67
N ALA A 284 -0.87 13.63 -5.67
CA ALA A 284 -0.61 14.97 -6.17
C ALA A 284 -1.84 15.61 -6.87
N PHE A 285 -2.75 14.80 -7.40
CA PHE A 285 -3.94 15.27 -8.11
C PHE A 285 -5.18 15.41 -7.22
N ASN A 286 -5.20 14.77 -6.05
CA ASN A 286 -6.36 14.76 -5.15
C ASN A 286 -6.85 16.18 -4.78
N PRO A 287 -5.99 17.14 -4.37
CA PRO A 287 -6.45 18.49 -4.04
C PRO A 287 -7.09 19.22 -5.23
N GLN A 288 -6.58 18.96 -6.44
CA GLN A 288 -7.12 19.60 -7.66
C GLN A 288 -8.50 19.03 -8.00
N ILE A 289 -8.71 17.71 -7.86
CA ILE A 289 -10.01 17.06 -8.09
C ILE A 289 -11.05 17.63 -7.13
N VAL A 290 -10.74 17.70 -5.84
CA VAL A 290 -11.66 18.24 -4.82
C VAL A 290 -11.97 19.72 -5.08
N LYS A 291 -10.95 20.54 -5.41
CA LYS A 291 -11.12 21.96 -5.69
C LYS A 291 -12.00 22.19 -6.92
N SER A 292 -11.73 21.49 -8.02
CA SER A 292 -12.49 21.64 -9.26
C SER A 292 -13.95 21.19 -9.09
N TYR A 293 -14.20 20.14 -8.29
CA TYR A 293 -15.55 19.73 -7.92
C TYR A 293 -16.29 20.83 -7.13
N ALA A 294 -15.64 21.41 -6.12
CA ALA A 294 -16.21 22.49 -5.32
C ALA A 294 -16.50 23.77 -6.16
N GLN A 295 -15.69 24.04 -7.17
CA GLN A 295 -15.87 25.15 -8.12
C GLN A 295 -16.90 24.86 -9.21
N LYS A 296 -17.42 23.63 -9.28
CA LYS A 296 -18.36 23.15 -10.33
C LYS A 296 -17.79 23.23 -11.76
N ASP A 297 -16.45 23.22 -11.88
CA ASP A 297 -15.77 23.15 -13.18
C ASP A 297 -15.69 21.68 -13.63
N TYR A 298 -16.82 21.14 -14.05
CA TYR A 298 -16.95 19.72 -14.41
C TYR A 298 -16.18 19.36 -15.68
N GLU A 299 -15.96 20.28 -16.60
CA GLU A 299 -15.19 20.01 -17.81
C GLU A 299 -13.72 19.75 -17.48
N TYR A 300 -13.10 20.66 -16.75
CA TYR A 300 -11.72 20.49 -16.28
C TYR A 300 -11.58 19.27 -15.38
N LEU A 301 -12.50 19.09 -14.42
CA LEU A 301 -12.55 17.97 -13.49
C LEU A 301 -12.58 16.61 -14.22
N ASN A 302 -13.49 16.44 -15.18
CA ASN A 302 -13.63 15.22 -15.94
C ASN A 302 -12.37 14.90 -16.76
N ASN A 303 -11.80 15.91 -17.43
CA ASN A 303 -10.54 15.76 -18.16
C ASN A 303 -9.37 15.44 -17.21
N LEU A 304 -9.32 16.05 -16.03
CA LEU A 304 -8.31 15.76 -15.02
C LEU A 304 -8.39 14.30 -14.54
N VAL A 305 -9.58 13.81 -14.18
CA VAL A 305 -9.80 12.42 -13.73
C VAL A 305 -9.44 11.42 -14.83
N ILE A 306 -9.91 11.65 -16.07
CA ILE A 306 -9.60 10.79 -17.23
C ILE A 306 -8.08 10.72 -17.49
N ASN A 307 -7.42 11.86 -17.50
CA ASN A 307 -5.98 11.93 -17.76
C ASN A 307 -5.16 11.33 -16.61
N THR A 308 -5.54 11.60 -15.36
CA THR A 308 -4.86 11.01 -14.21
C THR A 308 -4.99 9.48 -14.21
N SER A 309 -6.16 8.91 -14.53
CA SER A 309 -6.35 7.45 -14.69
C SER A 309 -5.45 6.90 -15.80
N LYS A 310 -5.46 7.53 -16.97
CA LYS A 310 -4.63 7.14 -18.13
C LYS A 310 -3.14 7.13 -17.78
N TYR A 311 -2.64 8.22 -17.21
CA TYR A 311 -1.22 8.36 -16.88
C TYR A 311 -0.78 7.52 -15.69
N SER A 312 -1.66 7.28 -14.71
CA SER A 312 -1.41 6.31 -13.63
C SER A 312 -1.14 4.92 -14.19
N PHE A 313 -1.98 4.48 -15.14
CA PHE A 313 -1.78 3.19 -15.80
C PHE A 313 -0.46 3.18 -16.61
N PHE A 314 -0.21 4.20 -17.41
CA PHE A 314 1.01 4.27 -18.23
C PHE A 314 2.28 4.23 -17.38
N LEU A 315 2.31 4.98 -16.28
CA LEU A 315 3.43 5.01 -15.35
C LEU A 315 3.70 3.62 -14.77
N LEU A 316 2.66 2.95 -14.28
CA LEU A 316 2.82 1.62 -13.70
C LEU A 316 3.14 0.56 -14.74
N TYR A 317 2.49 0.60 -15.89
CA TYR A 317 2.71 -0.37 -16.95
C TYR A 317 4.12 -0.27 -17.51
N PHE A 318 4.70 0.93 -17.52
CA PHE A 318 6.11 1.15 -17.87
C PHE A 318 7.09 0.43 -16.93
N ILE A 319 6.72 0.25 -15.67
CA ILE A 319 7.49 -0.50 -14.66
C ILE A 319 7.15 -1.99 -14.72
N ILE A 320 5.85 -2.31 -14.77
CA ILE A 320 5.35 -3.68 -14.64
C ILE A 320 5.65 -4.53 -15.87
N LEU A 321 5.59 -4.00 -17.09
CA LEU A 321 5.82 -4.79 -18.30
C LEU A 321 7.22 -5.41 -18.33
N PRO A 322 8.33 -4.63 -18.29
CA PRO A 322 9.68 -5.20 -18.30
C PRO A 322 9.94 -6.12 -17.08
N PHE A 323 9.38 -5.78 -15.92
CA PHE A 323 9.48 -6.61 -14.74
C PHE A 323 8.76 -7.95 -14.90
N SER A 324 7.51 -7.95 -15.40
CA SER A 324 6.68 -9.15 -15.53
C SER A 324 7.25 -10.19 -16.49
N ILE A 325 7.89 -9.74 -17.58
CA ILE A 325 8.50 -10.64 -18.56
C ILE A 325 9.77 -11.28 -18.01
N ASN A 326 10.47 -10.57 -17.13
CA ASN A 326 11.72 -11.04 -16.54
C ASN A 326 11.57 -11.45 -15.08
N VAL A 327 10.34 -11.74 -14.61
CA VAL A 327 10.07 -11.96 -13.18
C VAL A 327 10.88 -13.12 -12.62
N ASP A 328 11.03 -14.22 -13.35
CA ASP A 328 11.80 -15.38 -12.90
C ASP A 328 13.28 -15.06 -12.74
N PHE A 329 13.87 -14.35 -13.70
CA PHE A 329 15.24 -13.87 -13.62
C PHE A 329 15.43 -12.91 -12.41
N VAL A 330 14.53 -11.95 -12.23
CA VAL A 330 14.61 -11.00 -11.11
C VAL A 330 14.48 -11.72 -9.77
N LEU A 331 13.60 -12.71 -9.66
CA LEU A 331 13.44 -13.49 -8.44
C LEU A 331 14.70 -14.32 -8.13
N GLN A 332 15.31 -14.95 -9.13
CA GLN A 332 16.55 -15.72 -8.96
C GLN A 332 17.73 -14.84 -8.54
N VAL A 333 17.85 -13.63 -9.10
CA VAL A 333 18.89 -12.67 -8.70
C VAL A 333 18.61 -12.08 -7.31
N TRP A 334 17.34 -11.81 -7.01
CA TRP A 334 16.97 -11.20 -5.75
C TRP A 334 16.97 -12.19 -4.58
N LEU A 335 16.40 -13.40 -4.77
CA LEU A 335 16.23 -14.39 -3.71
C LEU A 335 17.26 -15.53 -3.87
N VAL A 336 17.70 -16.10 -2.75
CA VAL A 336 18.57 -17.28 -2.75
C VAL A 336 17.78 -18.55 -3.12
N GLU A 337 16.56 -18.64 -2.56
CA GLU A 337 15.59 -19.67 -2.89
C GLU A 337 14.26 -18.98 -3.24
N VAL A 338 13.72 -19.32 -4.41
CA VAL A 338 12.45 -18.76 -4.86
C VAL A 338 11.30 -19.66 -4.39
N PRO A 339 10.44 -19.20 -3.45
CA PRO A 339 9.31 -19.99 -3.01
C PRO A 339 8.38 -20.33 -4.17
N ARG A 340 7.88 -21.57 -4.20
CA ARG A 340 6.97 -22.03 -5.26
C ARG A 340 5.74 -21.12 -5.36
N PHE A 341 5.31 -20.78 -6.56
CA PHE A 341 4.21 -19.89 -6.91
C PHE A 341 4.48 -18.38 -6.72
N SER A 342 5.67 -17.93 -6.30
CA SER A 342 6.01 -16.51 -6.17
C SER A 342 5.76 -15.74 -7.46
N ASN A 343 6.19 -16.28 -8.61
CA ASN A 343 5.96 -15.72 -9.94
C ASN A 343 4.45 -15.47 -10.18
N ALA A 344 3.62 -16.51 -10.07
CA ALA A 344 2.19 -16.42 -10.30
C ALA A 344 1.53 -15.37 -9.39
N PHE A 345 1.87 -15.36 -8.10
CA PHE A 345 1.32 -14.38 -7.16
C PHE A 345 1.73 -12.95 -7.49
N ILE A 346 2.99 -12.73 -7.84
CA ILE A 346 3.50 -11.41 -8.26
C ILE A 346 2.75 -10.92 -9.50
N LEU A 347 2.61 -11.75 -10.54
CA LEU A 347 1.91 -11.38 -11.76
C LEU A 347 0.45 -11.00 -11.50
N HIS A 348 -0.25 -11.78 -10.66
CA HIS A 348 -1.63 -11.45 -10.28
C HIS A 348 -1.75 -10.17 -9.47
N LEU A 349 -0.81 -9.89 -8.56
CA LEU A 349 -0.78 -8.64 -7.80
C LEU A 349 -0.41 -7.44 -8.68
N CYS A 350 0.52 -7.59 -9.62
CA CYS A 350 0.81 -6.57 -10.63
C CYS A 350 -0.43 -6.23 -11.48
N PHE A 351 -1.18 -7.26 -11.92
CA PHE A 351 -2.41 -7.05 -12.67
C PHE A 351 -3.49 -6.36 -11.83
N PHE A 352 -3.65 -6.75 -10.54
CA PHE A 352 -4.49 -6.03 -9.60
C PHE A 352 -4.13 -4.54 -9.53
N THR A 353 -2.84 -4.23 -9.36
CA THR A 353 -2.36 -2.85 -9.23
C THR A 353 -2.57 -2.03 -10.50
N LEU A 354 -2.48 -2.66 -11.69
CA LEU A 354 -2.83 -2.01 -12.95
C LEU A 354 -4.32 -1.65 -13.03
N ILE A 355 -5.22 -2.54 -12.63
CA ILE A 355 -6.66 -2.25 -12.57
C ILE A 355 -6.93 -1.12 -11.56
N ASP A 356 -6.31 -1.20 -10.39
CA ASP A 356 -6.49 -0.22 -9.32
C ASP A 356 -5.95 1.16 -9.71
N SER A 357 -4.91 1.23 -10.53
CA SER A 357 -4.37 2.49 -11.06
C SER A 357 -5.39 3.30 -11.86
N LEU A 358 -6.28 2.62 -12.58
CA LEU A 358 -7.40 3.24 -13.30
C LEU A 358 -8.51 3.69 -12.35
N SER A 359 -8.63 3.01 -11.24
CA SER A 359 -9.69 3.17 -10.25
C SER A 359 -9.47 4.31 -9.25
N GLY A 360 -8.22 4.60 -8.89
CA GLY A 360 -7.88 5.60 -7.87
C GLY A 360 -8.45 6.99 -8.13
N PRO A 361 -8.25 7.60 -9.31
CA PRO A 361 -8.82 8.92 -9.61
C PRO A 361 -10.36 8.94 -9.64
N LEU A 362 -10.99 7.83 -10.02
CA LEU A 362 -12.46 7.68 -9.93
C LEU A 362 -12.93 7.63 -8.47
N TRP A 363 -12.14 7.02 -7.58
CA TRP A 363 -12.38 7.04 -6.14
C TRP A 363 -12.28 8.47 -5.57
N MET A 364 -11.25 9.21 -5.95
CA MET A 364 -11.06 10.61 -5.52
C MET A 364 -12.24 11.48 -5.94
N LEU A 365 -12.82 11.26 -7.12
CA LEU A 365 -14.02 11.94 -7.58
C LEU A 365 -15.25 11.55 -6.74
N ALA A 366 -15.42 10.28 -6.39
CA ALA A 366 -16.50 9.82 -5.53
C ALA A 366 -16.40 10.41 -4.11
N GLU A 367 -15.18 10.54 -3.58
CA GLU A 367 -14.93 11.23 -2.29
C GLU A 367 -15.24 12.73 -2.35
N ALA A 368 -14.91 13.39 -3.46
CA ALA A 368 -15.20 14.81 -3.66
C ALA A 368 -16.71 15.10 -3.71
N GLU A 369 -17.52 14.18 -4.25
CA GLU A 369 -19.00 14.25 -4.25
C GLU A 369 -19.57 14.16 -2.82
N GLY A 370 -18.92 13.43 -1.93
CA GLY A 370 -19.20 13.44 -0.49
C GLY A 370 -20.22 12.40 -0.01
N ASN A 371 -21.11 11.86 -0.84
CA ASN A 371 -22.09 10.86 -0.44
C ASN A 371 -21.56 9.43 -0.70
N ILE A 372 -20.57 9.03 0.07
CA ILE A 372 -19.83 7.77 -0.13
C ILE A 372 -20.55 6.52 0.41
N LYS A 373 -21.72 6.64 1.05
CA LYS A 373 -22.39 5.50 1.71
C LYS A 373 -22.66 4.33 0.75
N LYS A 374 -23.36 4.58 -0.37
CA LYS A 374 -23.67 3.54 -1.36
C LYS A 374 -22.39 2.95 -1.96
N TYR A 375 -21.43 3.82 -2.26
CA TYR A 375 -20.13 3.41 -2.76
C TYR A 375 -19.40 2.47 -1.80
N GLN A 376 -19.34 2.84 -0.52
CA GLN A 376 -18.64 2.07 0.51
C GLN A 376 -19.30 0.71 0.76
N ILE A 377 -20.64 0.63 0.74
CA ILE A 377 -21.36 -0.64 0.87
C ILE A 377 -21.02 -1.59 -0.29
N VAL A 378 -21.11 -1.11 -1.54
CA VAL A 378 -20.81 -1.95 -2.71
C VAL A 378 -19.35 -2.38 -2.74
N SER A 379 -18.41 -1.46 -2.44
CA SER A 379 -16.99 -1.78 -2.30
C SER A 379 -16.76 -2.87 -1.26
N SER A 380 -17.43 -2.75 -0.11
CA SER A 380 -17.30 -3.71 0.98
C SER A 380 -17.83 -5.09 0.63
N VAL A 381 -19.00 -5.16 0.01
CA VAL A 381 -19.59 -6.42 -0.43
C VAL A 381 -18.69 -7.11 -1.46
N MET A 382 -18.23 -6.37 -2.47
CA MET A 382 -17.34 -6.93 -3.50
C MET A 382 -15.99 -7.37 -2.92
N GLY A 383 -15.40 -6.58 -2.01
CA GLY A 383 -14.15 -6.93 -1.36
C GLY A 383 -14.27 -8.21 -0.52
N LEU A 384 -15.35 -8.35 0.28
CA LEU A 384 -15.56 -9.54 1.10
C LEU A 384 -15.94 -10.78 0.27
N THR A 385 -16.58 -10.63 -0.90
CA THR A 385 -16.94 -11.74 -1.78
C THR A 385 -15.70 -12.50 -2.27
N VAL A 386 -14.52 -11.89 -2.30
CA VAL A 386 -13.26 -12.58 -2.62
C VAL A 386 -13.02 -13.78 -1.71
N LEU A 387 -13.34 -13.68 -0.41
CA LEU A 387 -13.07 -14.73 0.57
C LEU A 387 -13.85 -16.03 0.32
N PRO A 388 -15.19 -16.01 0.21
CA PRO A 388 -15.94 -17.23 -0.07
C PRO A 388 -15.61 -17.81 -1.45
N LEU A 389 -15.38 -16.98 -2.48
CA LEU A 389 -14.97 -17.48 -3.80
C LEU A 389 -13.61 -18.18 -3.74
N THR A 390 -12.64 -17.62 -3.01
CA THR A 390 -11.33 -18.26 -2.80
C THR A 390 -11.47 -19.57 -2.06
N TYR A 391 -12.25 -19.60 -0.97
CA TYR A 391 -12.47 -20.82 -0.20
C TYR A 391 -13.13 -21.93 -1.02
N ILE A 392 -14.20 -21.61 -1.75
CA ILE A 392 -14.92 -22.56 -2.61
C ILE A 392 -14.00 -23.08 -3.72
N SER A 393 -13.22 -22.21 -4.37
CA SER A 393 -12.30 -22.62 -5.44
C SER A 393 -11.27 -23.63 -4.94
N PHE A 394 -10.70 -23.41 -3.78
CA PHE A 394 -9.71 -24.34 -3.20
C PHE A 394 -10.34 -25.65 -2.73
N LYS A 395 -11.58 -25.59 -2.20
CA LYS A 395 -12.36 -26.80 -1.88
C LYS A 395 -12.67 -27.65 -3.12
N LEU A 396 -12.82 -27.02 -4.28
CA LEU A 396 -13.01 -27.69 -5.56
C LEU A 396 -11.69 -28.16 -6.21
N GLY A 397 -10.54 -28.01 -5.54
CA GLY A 397 -9.23 -28.45 -6.04
C GLY A 397 -8.62 -27.54 -7.11
N LEU A 398 -9.12 -26.30 -7.26
CA LEU A 398 -8.56 -25.36 -8.22
C LEU A 398 -7.17 -24.85 -7.77
N PRO A 399 -6.32 -24.39 -8.71
CA PRO A 399 -4.98 -23.89 -8.42
C PRO A 399 -4.95 -22.73 -7.40
N VAL A 400 -3.85 -22.64 -6.67
CA VAL A 400 -3.66 -21.66 -5.56
C VAL A 400 -3.80 -20.19 -5.98
N TYR A 401 -3.50 -19.84 -7.22
CA TYR A 401 -3.61 -18.47 -7.74
C TYR A 401 -5.06 -18.05 -8.06
N MET A 402 -6.03 -18.98 -8.02
CA MET A 402 -7.44 -18.66 -8.29
C MET A 402 -8.02 -17.62 -7.32
N GLY A 403 -7.59 -17.62 -6.06
CA GLY A 403 -8.01 -16.60 -5.10
C GLY A 403 -7.65 -15.18 -5.54
N LEU A 404 -6.45 -15.00 -6.09
CA LEU A 404 -6.00 -13.72 -6.64
C LEU A 404 -6.67 -13.39 -7.98
N LEU A 405 -6.96 -14.40 -8.80
CA LEU A 405 -7.70 -14.21 -10.05
C LEU A 405 -9.12 -13.69 -9.78
N PHE A 406 -9.85 -14.28 -8.83
CA PHE A 406 -11.17 -13.78 -8.42
C PHE A 406 -11.11 -12.35 -7.89
N ARG A 407 -10.10 -12.03 -7.10
CA ARG A 407 -9.85 -10.66 -6.67
C ARG A 407 -9.71 -9.71 -7.85
N ASN A 408 -8.93 -10.08 -8.86
CA ASN A 408 -8.72 -9.26 -10.07
C ASN A 408 -10.03 -9.05 -10.85
N ILE A 409 -10.80 -10.12 -11.05
CA ILE A 409 -12.11 -10.07 -11.72
C ILE A 409 -13.08 -9.15 -10.97
N LEU A 410 -13.21 -9.32 -9.65
CA LEU A 410 -14.11 -8.50 -8.84
C LEU A 410 -13.66 -7.03 -8.81
N THR A 411 -12.35 -6.76 -8.76
CA THR A 411 -11.82 -5.40 -8.83
C THR A 411 -12.14 -4.74 -10.17
N PHE A 412 -12.03 -5.50 -11.27
CA PHE A 412 -12.40 -5.01 -12.60
C PHE A 412 -13.90 -4.74 -12.71
N ILE A 413 -14.76 -5.65 -12.24
CA ILE A 413 -16.21 -5.46 -12.18
C ILE A 413 -16.56 -4.24 -11.33
N PHE A 414 -15.90 -4.08 -10.18
CA PHE A 414 -16.10 -2.91 -9.31
C PHE A 414 -15.69 -1.60 -10.00
N MET A 415 -14.61 -1.61 -10.77
CA MET A 415 -14.20 -0.45 -11.57
C MET A 415 -15.27 -0.08 -12.62
N LEU A 416 -15.87 -1.05 -13.30
CA LEU A 416 -16.96 -0.79 -14.24
C LEU A 416 -18.20 -0.24 -13.54
N TRP A 417 -18.58 -0.82 -12.40
CA TRP A 417 -19.68 -0.30 -11.58
C TRP A 417 -19.41 1.12 -11.11
N ARG A 418 -18.18 1.44 -10.75
CA ARG A 418 -17.76 2.78 -10.33
C ARG A 418 -18.00 3.83 -11.41
N LEU A 419 -17.78 3.50 -12.67
CA LEU A 419 -18.07 4.39 -13.79
C LEU A 419 -19.59 4.69 -13.90
N THR A 420 -20.44 3.68 -13.75
CA THR A 420 -21.90 3.87 -13.76
C THR A 420 -22.37 4.69 -12.56
N TYR A 421 -21.81 4.43 -11.38
CA TYR A 421 -22.11 5.20 -10.18
C TYR A 421 -21.76 6.69 -10.35
N LEU A 422 -20.57 7.01 -10.89
CA LEU A 422 -20.14 8.38 -11.13
C LEU A 422 -20.96 9.08 -12.22
N ARG A 423 -21.40 8.36 -13.26
CA ARG A 423 -22.30 8.90 -14.27
C ARG A 423 -23.62 9.39 -13.64
N GLU A 424 -24.21 8.61 -12.74
CA GLU A 424 -25.46 8.96 -12.06
C GLU A 424 -25.28 10.16 -11.12
N ARG A 425 -24.12 10.33 -10.49
CA ARG A 425 -23.88 11.30 -9.42
C ARG A 425 -23.25 12.62 -9.90
N THR A 426 -22.35 12.53 -10.84
CA THR A 426 -21.52 13.67 -11.27
C THR A 426 -21.61 13.93 -12.77
N ALA A 427 -22.52 13.25 -13.47
CA ALA A 427 -22.63 13.28 -14.94
C ALA A 427 -21.28 12.96 -15.64
N PHE A 428 -20.48 12.05 -15.06
CA PHE A 428 -19.17 11.67 -15.57
C PHE A 428 -19.27 11.08 -16.98
N PRO A 429 -18.46 11.53 -17.96
CA PRO A 429 -18.58 11.14 -19.37
C PRO A 429 -17.94 9.77 -19.65
N ILE A 430 -18.67 8.66 -19.39
CA ILE A 430 -18.17 7.29 -19.58
C ILE A 430 -17.65 7.07 -20.98
N GLU A 431 -18.34 7.56 -22.03
CA GLU A 431 -17.93 7.38 -23.42
C GLU A 431 -16.54 7.97 -23.68
N GLN A 432 -16.27 9.16 -23.14
CA GLN A 432 -14.95 9.77 -23.24
C GLN A 432 -13.90 8.96 -22.48
N TYR A 433 -14.24 8.43 -21.30
CA TYR A 433 -13.35 7.57 -20.53
C TYR A 433 -13.02 6.29 -21.32
N VAL A 434 -14.01 5.61 -21.86
CA VAL A 434 -13.81 4.40 -22.66
C VAL A 434 -12.93 4.71 -23.89
N LYS A 435 -13.22 5.78 -24.64
CA LYS A 435 -12.47 6.16 -25.83
C LYS A 435 -11.03 6.63 -25.53
N LYS A 436 -10.86 7.45 -24.48
CA LYS A 436 -9.55 8.04 -24.15
C LYS A 436 -8.65 7.13 -23.30
N VAL A 437 -9.22 6.14 -22.60
CA VAL A 437 -8.50 5.22 -21.72
C VAL A 437 -8.60 3.79 -22.25
N PHE A 438 -9.75 3.10 -22.14
CA PHE A 438 -9.86 1.69 -22.45
C PHE A 438 -9.50 1.34 -23.89
N PHE A 439 -9.97 2.08 -24.86
CA PHE A 439 -9.66 1.81 -26.26
C PHE A 439 -8.15 1.93 -26.55
N LYS A 440 -7.48 2.93 -25.97
CA LYS A 440 -6.05 3.08 -26.11
C LYS A 440 -5.26 1.95 -25.44
N LEU A 441 -5.69 1.54 -24.24
CA LEU A 441 -5.10 0.43 -23.52
C LEU A 441 -5.31 -0.91 -24.25
N ALA A 442 -6.48 -1.12 -24.83
CA ALA A 442 -6.80 -2.32 -25.62
C ALA A 442 -5.89 -2.48 -26.86
N ILE A 443 -5.27 -1.40 -27.33
CA ILE A 443 -4.29 -1.45 -28.43
C ILE A 443 -2.87 -1.56 -27.87
N ILE A 444 -2.51 -0.72 -26.90
CA ILE A 444 -1.14 -0.62 -26.38
C ILE A 444 -0.71 -1.91 -25.67
N VAL A 445 -1.58 -2.47 -24.82
CA VAL A 445 -1.22 -3.63 -23.98
C VAL A 445 -0.93 -4.88 -24.82
N PRO A 446 -1.80 -5.33 -25.74
CA PRO A 446 -1.48 -6.52 -26.55
C PRO A 446 -0.27 -6.34 -27.44
N ILE A 447 -0.12 -5.17 -28.11
CA ILE A 447 1.02 -4.91 -29.00
C ILE A 447 2.32 -4.95 -28.21
N SER A 448 2.39 -4.25 -27.07
CA SER A 448 3.60 -4.23 -26.24
C SER A 448 3.94 -5.59 -25.65
N LEU A 449 2.94 -6.32 -25.11
CA LEU A 449 3.14 -7.67 -24.58
C LEU A 449 3.67 -8.62 -25.67
N LEU A 450 3.03 -8.64 -26.83
CA LEU A 450 3.44 -9.51 -27.93
C LEU A 450 4.86 -9.16 -28.42
N SER A 451 5.13 -7.88 -28.66
CA SER A 451 6.44 -7.43 -29.13
C SER A 451 7.56 -7.78 -28.16
N VAL A 452 7.37 -7.51 -26.88
CA VAL A 452 8.40 -7.81 -25.87
C VAL A 452 8.55 -9.31 -25.63
N TYR A 453 7.44 -10.07 -25.65
CA TYR A 453 7.47 -11.53 -25.56
C TYR A 453 8.26 -12.17 -26.71
N VAL A 454 8.06 -11.70 -27.94
CA VAL A 454 8.82 -12.17 -29.10
C VAL A 454 10.31 -11.85 -28.94
N ILE A 455 10.65 -10.63 -28.54
CA ILE A 455 12.06 -10.24 -28.30
C ILE A 455 12.69 -11.12 -27.22
N HIS A 456 11.99 -11.34 -26.11
CA HIS A 456 12.48 -12.18 -25.01
C HIS A 456 12.74 -13.64 -25.44
N ARG A 457 11.89 -14.18 -26.31
CA ARG A 457 12.05 -15.54 -26.87
C ARG A 457 13.21 -15.69 -27.86
N LEU A 458 13.62 -14.62 -28.50
CA LEU A 458 14.72 -14.62 -29.49
C LEU A 458 16.11 -14.50 -28.84
N ILE A 459 16.17 -14.17 -27.56
CA ILE A 459 17.43 -13.92 -26.85
C ILE A 459 17.59 -15.03 -25.77
N PRO A 460 18.76 -15.72 -25.69
CA PRO A 460 18.99 -16.72 -24.64
C PRO A 460 18.98 -16.09 -23.24
N ASP A 461 18.55 -16.86 -22.22
CA ASP A 461 18.43 -16.43 -20.83
C ASP A 461 19.78 -16.06 -20.20
N THR A 462 20.18 -14.82 -20.37
CA THR A 462 21.42 -14.24 -19.85
C THR A 462 21.15 -12.90 -19.17
N VAL A 463 22.10 -12.43 -18.35
CA VAL A 463 22.05 -11.08 -17.78
C VAL A 463 21.90 -10.01 -18.87
N LEU A 464 22.55 -10.23 -20.01
CA LEU A 464 22.45 -9.33 -21.17
C LEU A 464 21.02 -9.31 -21.75
N ALA A 465 20.36 -10.48 -21.81
CA ALA A 465 18.97 -10.60 -22.25
C ALA A 465 18.01 -9.79 -21.37
N PHE A 466 18.23 -9.80 -20.07
CA PHE A 466 17.47 -8.96 -19.15
C PHE A 466 17.57 -7.48 -19.50
N PHE A 467 18.76 -6.95 -19.69
CA PHE A 467 18.95 -5.54 -20.05
C PHE A 467 18.37 -5.20 -21.44
N ILE A 468 18.53 -6.10 -22.41
CA ILE A 468 17.97 -5.91 -23.75
C ILE A 468 16.44 -5.90 -23.72
N SER A 469 15.82 -6.86 -23.04
CA SER A 469 14.36 -6.97 -22.93
C SER A 469 13.76 -5.78 -22.14
N CYS A 470 14.41 -5.32 -21.08
CA CYS A 470 14.01 -4.13 -20.34
C CYS A 470 14.11 -2.87 -21.22
N THR A 471 15.22 -2.68 -21.93
CA THR A 471 15.43 -1.52 -22.81
C THR A 471 14.44 -1.54 -23.97
N ALA A 472 14.25 -2.69 -24.61
CA ALA A 472 13.28 -2.85 -25.69
C ALA A 472 11.84 -2.57 -25.19
N SER A 473 11.47 -3.07 -24.02
CA SER A 473 10.17 -2.78 -23.40
C SER A 473 9.96 -1.28 -23.22
N CYS A 474 10.95 -0.58 -22.67
CA CYS A 474 10.89 0.87 -22.47
C CYS A 474 10.74 1.62 -23.79
N ILE A 475 11.53 1.27 -24.82
CA ILE A 475 11.46 1.91 -26.14
C ILE A 475 10.09 1.67 -26.77
N ILE A 476 9.62 0.43 -26.80
CA ILE A 476 8.30 0.07 -27.37
C ILE A 476 7.19 0.86 -26.67
N LEU A 477 7.20 0.92 -25.35
CA LEU A 477 6.19 1.66 -24.59
C LEU A 477 6.26 3.16 -24.87
N VAL A 478 7.44 3.77 -24.91
CA VAL A 478 7.61 5.19 -25.25
C VAL A 478 7.03 5.47 -26.63
N VAL A 479 7.34 4.63 -27.63
CA VAL A 479 6.81 4.75 -28.98
C VAL A 479 5.28 4.61 -28.98
N LEU A 480 4.74 3.57 -28.37
CA LEU A 480 3.29 3.35 -28.32
C LEU A 480 2.56 4.47 -27.54
N TYR A 481 3.13 4.96 -26.46
CA TYR A 481 2.56 6.08 -25.71
C TYR A 481 2.57 7.36 -26.54
N TYR A 482 3.63 7.64 -27.26
CA TYR A 482 3.73 8.82 -28.12
C TYR A 482 2.75 8.77 -29.28
N PHE A 483 2.63 7.63 -30.00
CA PHE A 483 1.78 7.54 -31.19
C PHE A 483 0.31 7.25 -30.89
N ILE A 484 0.00 6.47 -29.84
CA ILE A 484 -1.35 6.01 -29.52
C ILE A 484 -1.85 6.61 -28.18
N GLY A 485 -1.00 6.64 -27.17
CA GLY A 485 -1.35 6.99 -25.81
C GLY A 485 -1.76 8.44 -25.61
N ILE A 486 -0.97 9.39 -26.12
CA ILE A 486 -1.22 10.82 -25.95
C ILE A 486 -2.05 11.41 -27.11
N SER A 487 -2.76 12.48 -26.84
CA SER A 487 -3.55 13.22 -27.83
C SER A 487 -2.65 14.13 -28.69
N SER A 488 -3.19 14.61 -29.82
CA SER A 488 -2.46 15.57 -30.68
C SER A 488 -2.11 16.88 -29.96
N ALA A 489 -2.94 17.33 -29.03
CA ALA A 489 -2.65 18.50 -28.22
C ALA A 489 -1.50 18.24 -27.24
N GLU A 490 -1.51 17.10 -26.57
CA GLU A 490 -0.45 16.68 -25.65
C GLU A 490 0.89 16.50 -26.38
N ARG A 491 0.88 15.94 -27.61
CA ARG A 491 2.10 15.84 -28.44
C ARG A 491 2.71 17.21 -28.77
N LYS A 492 1.89 18.19 -29.10
CA LYS A 492 2.37 19.57 -29.35
C LYS A 492 3.05 20.15 -28.11
N LEU A 493 2.52 19.92 -26.92
CA LEU A 493 3.14 20.36 -25.65
C LEU A 493 4.49 19.66 -25.42
N VAL A 494 4.56 18.35 -25.61
CA VAL A 494 5.82 17.59 -25.49
C VAL A 494 6.86 18.12 -26.48
N TYR A 495 6.47 18.35 -27.74
CA TYR A 495 7.36 18.87 -28.76
C TYR A 495 7.87 20.29 -28.44
N ALA A 496 6.97 21.16 -27.98
CA ALA A 496 7.33 22.52 -27.55
C ALA A 496 8.34 22.51 -26.39
N PHE A 497 8.13 21.64 -25.40
CA PHE A 497 9.04 21.48 -24.24
C PHE A 497 10.43 20.98 -24.65
N ILE A 498 10.50 19.97 -25.53
CA ILE A 498 11.77 19.44 -26.04
C ILE A 498 12.51 20.54 -26.82
N ARG A 499 11.81 21.26 -27.68
CA ARG A 499 12.40 22.37 -28.50
C ARG A 499 12.94 23.50 -27.63
N GLU A 500 12.25 23.85 -26.55
CA GLU A 500 12.71 24.86 -25.59
C GLU A 500 13.99 24.44 -24.87
N LYS A 501 14.05 23.15 -24.43
CA LYS A 501 15.27 22.61 -23.80
C LYS A 501 16.47 22.45 -24.74
N MET A 502 16.22 22.17 -26.02
CA MET A 502 17.31 22.07 -27.02
C MET A 502 17.87 23.45 -27.44
N LYS A 503 17.15 24.53 -27.12
CA LYS A 503 17.61 25.90 -27.38
C LYS A 503 18.39 26.53 -26.21
N ARG A 504 18.40 25.86 -25.04
CA ARG A 504 19.24 26.22 -23.88
C ARG A 504 20.49 25.35 -23.83
#